data_2358f9aa25f73c653cf6a9b9dbb74825
#
_entry.id   2358f9aa25f73c653cf6a9b9dbb74825
#
_cell.length_a   1.000
_cell.length_b   1.000
_cell.length_c   1.000
_cell.angle_alpha   90.00
_cell.angle_beta   90.00
_cell.angle_gamma   90.00
#
_symmetry.space_group_name_H-M   'P 1'
#
loop_
_entity.id
_entity.type
_entity.pdbx_description
1 polymer ?
#
loop_
_entity_poly.entity_id
_entity_poly.type
_entity_poly.pdbx_seq_one_letter_code
_entity_poly.pdbx_strand_id
1 'polypeptide(L)'
;MIGLALLAPLSSFAEENGANKKKPNIIYILADDLGISELGCYGQQLIETPNIDRLSQEGMTFSNHYSGTAVSAPSRCVLFTGLHTGHAYIRGNDEMASRGDVWNHKAVLADSTLEGQRPVPAETVMIPAVMKQAGYTTACIGKWGLGYPGSASTPNKMGFDFFYGYNCQREAHTYYPPFLYRNEHREYLNNPLVVPHTKLDKGADPYEEKSYAKYTLNEYAPDLMYKEILNFIDLTKDNPFVLFWTTPLPHVPLQAPEKWVKHYVNKFGDEKPYTGNKDYFPCRYPRATYAAMISYWDEQIGGLINKLKELGIYDNTIIIFTSDNGPTFNGGSDSFFFDSAKPFKSEWGWGCLLYTSDAADE
;
A
#
# COMPACT_ATOMS: atom_id res chain seq x y z
N MET A 1 -42.87 45.93 5.07
CA MET A 1 -41.63 46.30 4.38
C MET A 1 -40.92 45.02 4.01
N ILE A 2 -40.98 44.67 2.73
CA ILE A 2 -40.40 43.43 2.17
C ILE A 2 -39.00 43.78 1.68
N GLY A 3 -37.97 43.21 2.32
CA GLY A 3 -36.59 43.39 1.91
C GLY A 3 -36.25 42.47 0.76
N LEU A 4 -35.98 43.07 -0.40
CA LEU A 4 -35.46 42.40 -1.60
C LEU A 4 -33.96 42.08 -1.42
N ALA A 5 -33.59 40.83 -1.29
CA ALA A 5 -32.19 40.42 -1.35
C ALA A 5 -31.76 40.30 -2.82
N LEU A 6 -30.87 41.17 -3.23
CA LEU A 6 -30.22 41.11 -4.55
C LEU A 6 -29.28 39.88 -4.57
N LEU A 7 -29.63 38.87 -5.36
CA LEU A 7 -28.72 37.80 -5.81
C LEU A 7 -27.80 38.41 -6.89
N ALA A 8 -26.55 38.65 -6.54
CA ALA A 8 -25.51 38.93 -7.52
C ALA A 8 -25.19 37.64 -8.32
N PRO A 9 -25.03 37.70 -9.66
CA PRO A 9 -24.72 36.52 -10.43
C PRO A 9 -23.27 36.05 -10.17
N LEU A 10 -23.10 34.78 -9.78
CA LEU A 10 -21.82 34.05 -9.69
C LEU A 10 -21.27 33.73 -11.10
N SER A 11 -21.13 34.70 -11.97
CA SER A 11 -20.68 34.52 -13.35
C SER A 11 -19.47 35.39 -13.74
N SER A 12 -18.41 35.38 -12.90
CA SER A 12 -17.18 36.09 -13.28
C SER A 12 -15.88 35.44 -12.79
N PHE A 13 -15.83 34.09 -12.67
CA PHE A 13 -14.57 33.38 -12.47
C PHE A 13 -14.27 32.34 -13.56
N ALA A 14 -14.65 32.60 -14.77
CA ALA A 14 -14.35 31.74 -15.90
C ALA A 14 -14.09 32.54 -17.14
N GLU A 15 -12.96 33.26 -17.21
CA GLU A 15 -12.32 33.67 -18.47
C GLU A 15 -10.95 34.29 -18.18
N GLU A 16 -9.96 33.42 -17.87
CA GLU A 16 -8.57 33.76 -18.10
C GLU A 16 -7.89 32.63 -18.86
N ASN A 17 -7.58 32.96 -20.12
CA ASN A 17 -6.65 32.28 -21.01
C ASN A 17 -6.86 30.76 -21.24
N GLY A 18 -7.63 30.47 -22.31
CA GLY A 18 -7.72 29.15 -22.95
C GLY A 18 -6.43 28.73 -23.67
N ALA A 19 -5.32 28.70 -23.00
CA ALA A 19 -4.28 27.75 -23.33
C ALA A 19 -4.82 26.38 -22.89
N ASN A 20 -4.88 25.42 -23.80
CA ASN A 20 -5.32 24.05 -23.61
C ASN A 20 -4.43 23.38 -22.52
N LYS A 21 -4.72 23.65 -21.23
CA LYS A 21 -3.93 23.10 -20.11
C LYS A 21 -4.06 21.59 -20.17
N LYS A 22 -2.97 20.93 -20.48
CA LYS A 22 -2.89 19.47 -20.47
C LYS A 22 -3.35 18.97 -19.10
N LYS A 23 -4.29 18.02 -19.05
CA LYS A 23 -4.73 17.41 -17.78
C LYS A 23 -3.50 16.86 -17.03
N PRO A 24 -3.35 17.10 -15.72
CA PRO A 24 -2.21 16.55 -14.98
C PRO A 24 -2.30 15.05 -14.87
N ASN A 25 -1.17 14.36 -14.89
CA ASN A 25 -1.09 12.99 -14.44
C ASN A 25 -1.29 12.95 -12.93
N ILE A 26 -1.77 11.83 -12.40
CA ILE A 26 -1.97 11.63 -10.96
C ILE A 26 -1.32 10.31 -10.57
N ILE A 27 -0.43 10.37 -9.58
CA ILE A 27 0.17 9.19 -8.96
C ILE A 27 -0.22 9.20 -7.49
N TYR A 28 -1.00 8.20 -7.08
CA TYR A 28 -1.45 8.03 -5.71
C TYR A 28 -0.67 6.88 -5.07
N ILE A 29 0.25 7.20 -4.18
CA ILE A 29 1.12 6.25 -3.48
C ILE A 29 0.49 5.94 -2.13
N LEU A 30 0.02 4.71 -1.94
CA LEU A 30 -0.67 4.23 -0.74
C LEU A 30 0.20 3.18 -0.05
N ALA A 31 0.75 3.52 1.11
CA ALA A 31 1.42 2.58 2.00
C ALA A 31 0.42 1.63 2.65
N ASP A 32 0.92 0.49 3.14
CA ASP A 32 0.18 -0.51 3.91
C ASP A 32 0.79 -0.59 5.31
N ASP A 33 0.04 -0.19 6.34
CA ASP A 33 0.45 -0.17 7.74
C ASP A 33 1.64 0.78 8.07
N LEU A 34 1.80 1.90 7.38
CA LEU A 34 2.86 2.87 7.67
C LEU A 34 2.39 3.88 8.73
N GLY A 35 3.17 4.01 9.81
CA GLY A 35 2.95 5.01 10.84
C GLY A 35 3.41 6.42 10.42
N ILE A 36 2.70 7.44 10.89
CA ILE A 36 3.04 8.83 10.57
C ILE A 36 4.47 9.19 10.99
N SER A 37 4.91 8.75 12.18
CA SER A 37 6.26 9.05 12.68
C SER A 37 7.34 8.12 12.17
N GLU A 38 7.08 7.35 11.13
CA GLU A 38 8.08 6.52 10.44
C GLU A 38 8.78 7.24 9.28
N LEU A 39 8.40 8.49 9.04
CA LEU A 39 8.97 9.34 7.98
C LEU A 39 9.80 10.50 8.56
N GLY A 40 10.91 10.82 7.91
CA GLY A 40 11.80 11.91 8.33
C GLY A 40 11.08 13.26 8.36
N CYS A 41 10.20 13.54 7.41
CA CYS A 41 9.40 14.78 7.37
C CYS A 41 8.43 14.94 8.56
N TYR A 42 8.14 13.88 9.29
CA TYR A 42 7.38 13.90 10.55
C TYR A 42 8.25 13.64 11.79
N GLY A 43 9.57 13.70 11.65
CA GLY A 43 10.53 13.70 12.76
C GLY A 43 11.23 12.37 13.04
N GLN A 44 11.06 11.34 12.19
CA GLN A 44 11.80 10.09 12.30
C GLN A 44 13.32 10.30 12.17
N GLN A 45 14.11 9.72 13.08
CA GLN A 45 15.57 9.83 13.10
C GLN A 45 16.26 8.48 12.83
N LEU A 46 15.55 7.38 13.00
CA LEU A 46 16.10 6.03 12.87
C LEU A 46 15.95 5.49 11.45
N ILE A 47 14.85 5.81 10.76
CA ILE A 47 14.53 5.39 9.40
C ILE A 47 14.82 6.53 8.42
N GLU A 48 15.42 6.23 7.29
CA GLU A 48 15.84 7.22 6.29
C GLU A 48 14.85 7.25 5.12
N THR A 49 14.21 8.42 4.89
CA THR A 49 13.20 8.62 3.83
C THR A 49 13.44 9.90 3.03
N PRO A 50 14.67 10.13 2.48
CA PRO A 50 15.05 11.41 1.90
C PRO A 50 14.23 11.82 0.68
N ASN A 51 13.66 10.87 -0.08
CA ASN A 51 12.87 11.18 -1.26
C ASN A 51 11.42 11.57 -0.90
N ILE A 52 10.82 10.89 0.09
CA ILE A 52 9.52 11.26 0.65
C ILE A 52 9.62 12.59 1.39
N ASP A 53 10.70 12.79 2.15
CA ASP A 53 10.96 14.06 2.86
C ASP A 53 11.06 15.23 1.88
N ARG A 54 11.69 15.02 0.72
CA ARG A 54 11.75 16.02 -0.34
C ARG A 54 10.38 16.33 -0.94
N LEU A 55 9.54 15.31 -1.19
CA LEU A 55 8.16 15.54 -1.64
C LEU A 55 7.38 16.41 -0.65
N SER A 56 7.57 16.19 0.64
CA SER A 56 6.97 17.01 1.70
C SER A 56 7.48 18.47 1.65
N GLN A 57 8.78 18.68 1.40
CA GLN A 57 9.39 20.02 1.33
C GLN A 57 9.00 20.78 0.06
N GLU A 58 8.85 20.08 -1.07
CA GLU A 58 8.51 20.66 -2.38
C GLU A 58 6.99 20.78 -2.57
N GLY A 59 6.18 20.15 -1.71
CA GLY A 59 4.74 20.03 -1.85
C GLY A 59 3.93 20.58 -0.68
N MET A 60 2.79 19.99 -0.45
CA MET A 60 1.86 20.32 0.64
C MET A 60 1.78 19.14 1.63
N THR A 61 2.05 19.42 2.90
CA THR A 61 1.92 18.45 3.99
C THR A 61 0.62 18.69 4.76
N PHE A 62 -0.17 17.63 4.90
CA PHE A 62 -1.43 17.69 5.66
C PHE A 62 -1.18 17.23 7.10
N SER A 63 -1.46 18.10 8.07
CA SER A 63 -1.35 17.78 9.50
C SER A 63 -2.56 17.00 10.02
N ASN A 64 -3.72 17.14 9.37
CA ASN A 64 -4.99 16.55 9.75
C ASN A 64 -5.63 15.83 8.54
N HIS A 65 -5.06 14.70 8.16
CA HIS A 65 -5.59 13.82 7.13
C HIS A 65 -5.68 12.41 7.70
N TYR A 66 -6.86 11.84 7.71
CA TYR A 66 -7.15 10.56 8.36
C TYR A 66 -7.60 9.52 7.34
N SER A 67 -7.16 8.28 7.50
CA SER A 67 -7.68 7.15 6.75
C SER A 67 -9.12 6.82 7.21
N GLY A 68 -9.87 6.09 6.37
CA GLY A 68 -11.27 5.78 6.67
C GLY A 68 -11.47 4.79 7.81
N THR A 69 -10.51 3.92 8.07
CA THR A 69 -10.56 2.89 9.13
C THR A 69 -9.17 2.44 9.57
N ALA A 70 -9.13 1.61 10.60
CA ALA A 70 -7.94 1.07 11.24
C ALA A 70 -7.27 -0.11 10.51
N VAL A 71 -7.88 -0.67 9.47
CA VAL A 71 -7.41 -1.86 8.78
C VAL A 71 -7.59 -1.73 7.26
N SER A 72 -6.74 -2.44 6.51
CA SER A 72 -6.51 -2.21 5.09
C SER A 72 -7.76 -2.34 4.19
N ALA A 73 -8.51 -3.46 4.22
CA ALA A 73 -9.62 -3.64 3.26
C ALA A 73 -10.72 -2.58 3.40
N PRO A 74 -11.25 -2.29 4.59
CA PRO A 74 -12.24 -1.24 4.74
C PRO A 74 -11.68 0.15 4.43
N SER A 75 -10.42 0.45 4.77
CA SER A 75 -9.81 1.73 4.43
C SER A 75 -9.69 1.92 2.91
N ARG A 76 -9.25 0.89 2.19
CA ARG A 76 -9.22 0.89 0.71
C ARG A 76 -10.63 1.02 0.13
N CYS A 77 -11.63 0.35 0.73
CA CYS A 77 -13.03 0.50 0.33
C CYS A 77 -13.51 1.95 0.47
N VAL A 78 -13.25 2.59 1.61
CA VAL A 78 -13.55 4.02 1.84
C VAL A 78 -12.85 4.91 0.82
N LEU A 79 -11.54 4.70 0.62
CA LEU A 79 -10.74 5.47 -0.34
C LEU A 79 -11.32 5.40 -1.74
N PHE A 80 -11.52 4.20 -2.28
CA PHE A 80 -11.93 4.03 -3.67
C PHE A 80 -13.38 4.39 -3.94
N THR A 81 -14.27 4.24 -2.95
CA THR A 81 -15.71 4.55 -3.10
C THR A 81 -16.08 5.96 -2.69
N GLY A 82 -15.24 6.64 -1.89
CA GLY A 82 -15.58 7.93 -1.26
C GLY A 82 -16.70 7.83 -0.20
N LEU A 83 -17.08 6.61 0.20
CA LEU A 83 -18.12 6.39 1.18
C LEU A 83 -17.55 6.45 2.61
N HIS A 84 -18.23 7.13 3.52
CA HIS A 84 -17.88 7.09 4.93
C HIS A 84 -17.96 5.66 5.48
N THR A 85 -17.13 5.31 6.45
CA THR A 85 -17.03 3.98 7.08
C THR A 85 -18.37 3.36 7.45
N GLY A 86 -19.32 4.16 7.94
CA GLY A 86 -20.68 3.72 8.26
C GLY A 86 -21.50 3.24 7.05
N HIS A 87 -21.12 3.61 5.84
CA HIS A 87 -21.79 3.30 4.58
C HIS A 87 -20.94 2.39 3.66
N ALA A 88 -19.66 2.17 3.98
CA ALA A 88 -18.79 1.30 3.20
C ALA A 88 -19.24 -0.16 3.27
N TYR A 89 -19.11 -0.87 2.15
CA TYR A 89 -19.54 -2.27 2.03
C TYR A 89 -18.61 -3.23 2.77
N ILE A 90 -17.30 -2.95 2.77
CA ILE A 90 -16.28 -3.75 3.45
C ILE A 90 -15.94 -3.07 4.77
N ARG A 91 -16.08 -3.80 5.88
CA ARG A 91 -15.90 -3.28 7.25
C ARG A 91 -14.83 -4.02 8.05
N GLY A 92 -14.17 -5.00 7.45
CA GLY A 92 -13.13 -5.81 8.04
C GLY A 92 -12.28 -6.51 6.98
N ASN A 93 -11.15 -7.10 7.39
CA ASN A 93 -10.30 -7.89 6.51
C ASN A 93 -10.86 -9.33 6.40
N ASP A 94 -12.07 -9.46 5.87
CA ASP A 94 -12.75 -10.75 5.84
C ASP A 94 -12.43 -11.55 4.58
N GLU A 95 -12.18 -12.84 4.77
CA GLU A 95 -12.24 -13.85 3.72
C GLU A 95 -13.56 -14.62 3.80
N MET A 96 -14.20 -14.86 2.66
CA MET A 96 -15.51 -15.52 2.59
C MET A 96 -15.36 -17.05 2.71
N ALA A 97 -15.54 -17.60 3.92
CA ALA A 97 -15.47 -19.04 4.19
C ALA A 97 -16.46 -19.87 3.33
N SER A 98 -17.52 -19.26 2.80
CA SER A 98 -18.44 -19.91 1.86
C SER A 98 -17.78 -20.33 0.54
N ARG A 99 -16.58 -19.83 0.23
CA ARG A 99 -15.79 -20.24 -0.94
C ARG A 99 -14.92 -21.49 -0.70
N GLY A 100 -14.90 -22.02 0.53
CA GLY A 100 -14.14 -23.20 0.92
C GLY A 100 -13.01 -22.89 1.90
N ASP A 101 -11.94 -23.68 1.86
CA ASP A 101 -10.77 -23.49 2.73
C ASP A 101 -9.84 -22.39 2.21
N VAL A 102 -10.33 -21.14 2.31
CA VAL A 102 -9.69 -19.93 1.78
C VAL A 102 -8.33 -19.63 2.41
N TRP A 103 -8.03 -20.21 3.60
CA TRP A 103 -6.75 -20.05 4.28
C TRP A 103 -5.73 -21.15 3.95
N ASN A 104 -6.13 -22.12 3.13
CA ASN A 104 -5.22 -23.16 2.68
C ASN A 104 -4.43 -22.71 1.44
N HIS A 105 -3.29 -22.09 1.65
CA HIS A 105 -2.43 -21.56 0.58
C HIS A 105 -2.06 -22.60 -0.48
N LYS A 106 -1.91 -23.89 -0.12
CA LYS A 106 -1.65 -24.95 -1.10
C LYS A 106 -2.86 -25.24 -1.98
N ALA A 107 -4.05 -25.30 -1.39
CA ALA A 107 -5.29 -25.50 -2.13
C ALA A 107 -5.57 -24.31 -3.04
N VAL A 108 -5.43 -23.09 -2.54
CA VAL A 108 -5.62 -21.84 -3.32
C VAL A 108 -4.60 -21.73 -4.45
N LEU A 109 -3.36 -22.17 -4.28
CA LEU A 109 -2.39 -22.20 -5.38
C LEU A 109 -2.87 -23.14 -6.50
N ALA A 110 -3.46 -24.28 -6.16
CA ALA A 110 -4.00 -25.25 -7.13
C ALA A 110 -5.34 -24.80 -7.75
N ASP A 111 -6.17 -24.07 -6.99
CA ASP A 111 -7.52 -23.67 -7.38
C ASP A 111 -7.83 -22.22 -6.96
N SER A 112 -7.83 -21.30 -7.93
CA SER A 112 -8.13 -19.88 -7.70
C SER A 112 -9.56 -19.61 -7.24
N THR A 113 -10.48 -20.57 -7.43
CA THR A 113 -11.87 -20.42 -6.95
C THR A 113 -11.97 -20.39 -5.43
N LEU A 114 -10.93 -20.84 -4.72
CA LEU A 114 -10.86 -20.82 -3.27
C LEU A 114 -10.41 -19.45 -2.72
N GLU A 115 -9.94 -18.53 -3.55
CA GLU A 115 -9.65 -17.16 -3.08
C GLU A 115 -10.92 -16.48 -2.59
N GLY A 116 -10.91 -15.94 -1.40
CA GLY A 116 -12.10 -15.57 -0.65
C GLY A 116 -12.27 -14.10 -0.31
N GLN A 117 -11.46 -13.19 -0.85
CA GLN A 117 -11.56 -11.75 -0.54
C GLN A 117 -12.98 -11.24 -0.78
N ARG A 118 -13.55 -10.56 0.22
CA ARG A 118 -14.92 -10.02 0.14
C ARG A 118 -15.05 -9.00 -0.99
N PRO A 119 -16.05 -9.16 -1.91
CA PRO A 119 -16.29 -8.20 -2.97
C PRO A 119 -17.21 -7.05 -2.51
N VAL A 120 -17.16 -5.93 -3.25
CA VAL A 120 -18.21 -4.90 -3.22
C VAL A 120 -19.25 -5.18 -4.31
N PRO A 121 -20.50 -4.61 -4.22
CA PRO A 121 -21.52 -4.75 -5.24
C PRO A 121 -21.06 -4.26 -6.63
N ALA A 122 -21.54 -4.89 -7.68
CA ALA A 122 -21.16 -4.61 -9.07
C ALA A 122 -21.44 -3.16 -9.52
N GLU A 123 -22.51 -2.57 -8.97
CA GLU A 123 -22.96 -1.21 -9.26
C GLU A 123 -22.15 -0.13 -8.51
N THR A 124 -21.18 -0.53 -7.68
CA THR A 124 -20.37 0.41 -6.91
C THR A 124 -19.50 1.25 -7.83
N VAL A 125 -19.70 2.56 -7.80
CA VAL A 125 -18.85 3.50 -8.53
C VAL A 125 -17.59 3.77 -7.71
N MET A 126 -16.43 3.60 -8.32
CA MET A 126 -15.12 3.86 -7.71
C MET A 126 -14.35 4.96 -8.45
N ILE A 127 -13.40 5.59 -7.77
CA ILE A 127 -12.54 6.64 -8.35
C ILE A 127 -11.99 6.27 -9.73
N PRO A 128 -11.42 5.07 -9.98
CA PRO A 128 -10.86 4.76 -11.30
C PRO A 128 -11.91 4.79 -12.42
N ALA A 129 -13.15 4.38 -12.16
CA ALA A 129 -14.23 4.46 -13.15
C ALA A 129 -14.57 5.92 -13.51
N VAL A 130 -14.60 6.80 -12.51
CA VAL A 130 -14.83 8.25 -12.71
C VAL A 130 -13.66 8.88 -13.48
N MET A 131 -12.42 8.54 -13.13
CA MET A 131 -11.24 9.04 -13.82
C MET A 131 -11.17 8.58 -15.28
N LYS A 132 -11.56 7.31 -15.53
CA LYS A 132 -11.67 6.79 -16.89
C LYS A 132 -12.71 7.57 -17.72
N GLN A 133 -13.88 7.87 -17.16
CA GLN A 133 -14.89 8.72 -17.81
C GLN A 133 -14.36 10.14 -18.09
N ALA A 134 -13.47 10.63 -17.23
CA ALA A 134 -12.78 11.90 -17.44
C ALA A 134 -11.63 11.81 -18.47
N GLY A 135 -11.41 10.67 -19.12
CA GLY A 135 -10.43 10.47 -20.19
C GLY A 135 -9.02 10.17 -19.70
N TYR A 136 -8.87 9.62 -18.49
CA TYR A 136 -7.59 9.13 -17.98
C TYR A 136 -7.40 7.65 -18.29
N THR A 137 -6.17 7.25 -18.58
CA THR A 137 -5.75 5.83 -18.49
C THR A 137 -5.48 5.49 -17.04
N THR A 138 -6.03 4.39 -16.53
CA THR A 138 -6.04 4.08 -15.09
C THR A 138 -5.29 2.79 -14.79
N ALA A 139 -4.43 2.80 -13.76
CA ALA A 139 -3.73 1.62 -13.28
C ALA A 139 -3.78 1.49 -11.76
N CYS A 140 -3.82 0.24 -11.29
CA CYS A 140 -3.58 -0.12 -9.90
C CYS A 140 -2.42 -1.14 -9.86
N ILE A 141 -1.34 -0.81 -9.15
CA ILE A 141 -0.19 -1.68 -9.02
C ILE A 141 0.11 -1.86 -7.53
N GLY A 142 0.00 -3.11 -7.06
CA GLY A 142 0.17 -3.46 -5.66
C GLY A 142 -0.95 -4.34 -5.11
N LYS A 143 -1.49 -3.98 -3.93
CA LYS A 143 -2.51 -4.75 -3.22
C LYS A 143 -3.91 -4.17 -3.47
N TRP A 144 -4.86 -5.03 -3.91
CA TRP A 144 -6.24 -4.64 -4.15
C TRP A 144 -7.13 -4.83 -2.91
N GLY A 145 -7.54 -6.03 -2.61
CA GLY A 145 -8.26 -6.37 -1.39
C GLY A 145 -9.76 -6.07 -1.36
N LEU A 146 -10.40 -5.82 -2.50
CA LEU A 146 -11.83 -5.48 -2.57
C LEU A 146 -12.65 -6.44 -3.46
N GLY A 147 -12.20 -7.69 -3.59
CA GLY A 147 -12.91 -8.73 -4.32
C GLY A 147 -12.00 -9.90 -4.68
N TYR A 148 -12.58 -11.11 -4.73
CA TYR A 148 -11.86 -12.29 -5.16
C TYR A 148 -11.80 -12.39 -6.69
N PRO A 149 -10.88 -13.15 -7.28
CA PRO A 149 -10.79 -13.37 -8.72
C PRO A 149 -12.09 -13.90 -9.31
N GLY A 150 -12.56 -13.27 -10.37
CA GLY A 150 -13.85 -13.60 -10.99
C GLY A 150 -15.08 -12.95 -10.33
N SER A 151 -14.93 -12.26 -9.20
CA SER A 151 -16.01 -11.49 -8.57
C SER A 151 -16.42 -10.28 -9.42
N ALA A 152 -17.49 -9.58 -8.99
CA ALA A 152 -17.94 -8.36 -9.62
C ALA A 152 -16.94 -7.18 -9.44
N SER A 153 -16.05 -7.24 -8.47
CA SER A 153 -15.20 -6.13 -8.06
C SER A 153 -13.70 -6.43 -8.11
N THR A 154 -13.27 -7.16 -9.14
CA THR A 154 -11.85 -7.18 -9.51
C THR A 154 -11.41 -5.79 -9.98
N PRO A 155 -10.11 -5.45 -9.91
CA PRO A 155 -9.62 -4.11 -10.28
C PRO A 155 -10.11 -3.65 -11.65
N ASN A 156 -10.02 -4.50 -12.68
CA ASN A 156 -10.42 -4.14 -14.03
C ASN A 156 -11.94 -3.89 -14.14
N LYS A 157 -12.79 -4.64 -13.43
CA LYS A 157 -14.23 -4.42 -13.41
C LYS A 157 -14.62 -3.13 -12.67
N MET A 158 -13.79 -2.68 -11.74
CA MET A 158 -14.00 -1.43 -11.00
C MET A 158 -13.40 -0.20 -11.70
N GLY A 159 -12.92 -0.34 -12.94
CA GLY A 159 -12.55 0.78 -13.79
C GLY A 159 -11.05 0.96 -14.05
N PHE A 160 -10.20 0.07 -13.57
CA PHE A 160 -8.79 0.09 -13.94
C PHE A 160 -8.56 -0.53 -15.32
N ASP A 161 -7.79 0.15 -16.17
CA ASP A 161 -7.34 -0.39 -17.47
C ASP A 161 -6.23 -1.42 -17.28
N PHE A 162 -5.41 -1.23 -16.25
CA PHE A 162 -4.31 -2.13 -15.92
C PHE A 162 -4.24 -2.42 -14.42
N PHE A 163 -4.01 -3.69 -14.09
CA PHE A 163 -3.74 -4.16 -12.74
C PHE A 163 -2.53 -5.09 -12.71
N TYR A 164 -1.65 -4.90 -11.72
CA TYR A 164 -0.58 -5.85 -11.42
C TYR A 164 -0.33 -5.93 -9.92
N GLY A 165 -0.43 -7.13 -9.34
CA GLY A 165 -0.19 -7.30 -7.91
C GLY A 165 -1.00 -8.39 -7.22
N TYR A 166 -1.25 -8.21 -5.94
CA TYR A 166 -2.05 -9.11 -5.10
C TYR A 166 -3.53 -8.77 -5.21
N ASN A 167 -4.33 -9.69 -5.74
CA ASN A 167 -5.77 -9.49 -5.81
C ASN A 167 -6.43 -9.65 -4.42
N CYS A 168 -6.05 -10.67 -3.66
CA CYS A 168 -6.52 -10.92 -2.29
C CYS A 168 -5.45 -10.49 -1.27
N GLN A 169 -5.89 -9.87 -0.16
CA GLN A 169 -4.95 -9.31 0.83
C GLN A 169 -4.06 -10.36 1.48
N ARG A 170 -4.59 -11.55 1.80
CA ARG A 170 -3.80 -12.60 2.43
C ARG A 170 -2.66 -13.13 1.55
N GLU A 171 -2.72 -12.95 0.23
CA GLU A 171 -1.60 -13.30 -0.66
C GLU A 171 -0.38 -12.39 -0.43
N ALA A 172 -0.60 -11.18 0.09
CA ALA A 172 0.47 -10.25 0.49
C ALA A 172 1.14 -10.63 1.82
N HIS A 173 0.80 -11.78 2.43
CA HIS A 173 1.52 -12.31 3.59
C HIS A 173 2.85 -12.99 3.22
N THR A 174 3.32 -12.78 2.01
CA THR A 174 4.68 -13.06 1.55
C THR A 174 5.06 -12.06 0.46
N TYR A 175 6.29 -11.55 0.50
CA TYR A 175 6.86 -10.73 -0.58
C TYR A 175 7.54 -11.56 -1.68
N TYR A 176 7.54 -12.88 -1.54
CA TYR A 176 7.99 -13.83 -2.54
C TYR A 176 6.85 -14.81 -2.88
N PRO A 177 5.73 -14.29 -3.43
CA PRO A 177 4.57 -15.14 -3.72
C PRO A 177 4.86 -16.07 -4.92
N PRO A 178 4.16 -17.21 -5.02
CA PRO A 178 4.26 -18.08 -6.20
C PRO A 178 3.58 -17.50 -7.45
N PHE A 179 2.72 -16.49 -7.30
CA PHE A 179 2.07 -15.78 -8.40
C PHE A 179 1.67 -14.37 -7.98
N LEU A 180 1.51 -13.50 -8.97
CA LEU A 180 0.78 -12.23 -8.90
C LEU A 180 -0.32 -12.23 -9.96
N TYR A 181 -1.22 -11.27 -9.89
CA TYR A 181 -2.21 -11.07 -10.94
C TYR A 181 -1.75 -10.00 -11.91
N ARG A 182 -1.82 -10.31 -13.21
CA ARG A 182 -1.79 -9.34 -14.29
C ARG A 182 -3.19 -9.25 -14.86
N ASN A 183 -3.89 -8.17 -14.56
CA ASN A 183 -5.33 -8.03 -14.81
C ASN A 183 -6.12 -9.20 -14.16
N GLU A 184 -6.89 -9.93 -14.94
CA GLU A 184 -7.73 -11.04 -14.47
C GLU A 184 -6.98 -12.39 -14.38
N HIS A 185 -5.65 -12.43 -14.70
CA HIS A 185 -4.91 -13.68 -14.85
C HIS A 185 -3.75 -13.79 -13.87
N ARG A 186 -3.55 -14.99 -13.32
CA ARG A 186 -2.35 -15.30 -12.54
C ARG A 186 -1.11 -15.35 -13.44
N GLU A 187 -0.11 -14.57 -13.07
CA GLU A 187 1.26 -14.65 -13.59
C GLU A 187 2.09 -15.39 -12.56
N TYR A 188 2.50 -16.62 -12.92
CA TYR A 188 3.30 -17.47 -12.03
C TYR A 188 4.75 -17.01 -12.01
N LEU A 189 5.30 -16.91 -10.79
CA LEU A 189 6.66 -16.47 -10.51
C LEU A 189 7.58 -17.67 -10.26
N ASN A 190 8.88 -17.46 -10.37
CA ASN A 190 9.90 -18.47 -10.05
C ASN A 190 10.13 -18.55 -8.52
N ASN A 191 9.05 -18.64 -7.77
CA ASN A 191 9.07 -18.78 -6.32
C ASN A 191 8.32 -20.06 -5.91
N PRO A 192 8.95 -21.01 -5.21
CA PRO A 192 8.23 -22.09 -4.58
C PRO A 192 7.30 -21.53 -3.49
N LEU A 193 6.18 -22.22 -3.27
CA LEU A 193 5.29 -21.84 -2.17
C LEU A 193 5.96 -22.12 -0.83
N VAL A 194 6.28 -21.06 -0.10
CA VAL A 194 6.53 -21.12 1.35
C VAL A 194 5.27 -20.64 2.03
N VAL A 195 4.61 -21.54 2.77
CA VAL A 195 3.32 -21.23 3.41
C VAL A 195 3.51 -20.12 4.43
N PRO A 196 2.77 -18.99 4.34
CA PRO A 196 2.80 -17.94 5.34
C PRO A 196 2.49 -18.43 6.76
N HIS A 197 2.82 -17.63 7.77
CA HIS A 197 2.57 -17.89 9.20
C HIS A 197 3.29 -19.13 9.74
N THR A 198 4.40 -19.54 9.12
CA THR A 198 5.23 -20.63 9.64
C THR A 198 6.22 -20.11 10.66
N LYS A 199 6.46 -20.92 11.72
CA LYS A 199 7.48 -20.64 12.73
C LYS A 199 8.87 -21.05 12.22
N LEU A 200 9.91 -20.56 12.90
CA LEU A 200 11.26 -21.04 12.70
C LEU A 200 11.32 -22.57 12.91
N ASP A 201 12.12 -23.26 12.11
CA ASP A 201 12.21 -24.72 12.16
C ASP A 201 12.66 -25.19 13.55
N LYS A 202 12.08 -26.31 13.99
CA LYS A 202 12.42 -26.91 15.30
C LYS A 202 13.91 -27.27 15.32
N GLY A 203 14.62 -26.72 16.31
CA GLY A 203 16.07 -26.97 16.50
C GLY A 203 16.97 -26.03 15.66
N ALA A 204 16.41 -25.14 14.86
CA ALA A 204 17.20 -24.08 14.21
C ALA A 204 17.67 -23.06 15.26
N ASP A 205 18.91 -22.60 15.14
CA ASP A 205 19.42 -21.52 15.97
C ASP A 205 18.82 -20.19 15.51
N PRO A 206 18.08 -19.46 16.36
CA PRO A 206 17.45 -18.20 15.98
C PRO A 206 18.47 -17.06 15.75
N TYR A 207 19.71 -17.19 16.17
CA TYR A 207 20.76 -16.19 15.94
C TYR A 207 21.59 -16.46 14.68
N GLU A 208 21.39 -17.58 14.00
CA GLU A 208 22.06 -17.93 12.75
C GLU A 208 21.25 -17.46 11.54
N GLU A 209 21.82 -16.61 10.67
CA GLU A 209 21.16 -16.10 9.47
C GLU A 209 20.68 -17.22 8.53
N LYS A 210 21.45 -18.30 8.42
CA LYS A 210 21.08 -19.46 7.59
C LYS A 210 19.73 -20.10 7.98
N SER A 211 19.30 -19.93 9.24
CA SER A 211 18.00 -20.44 9.72
C SER A 211 16.80 -19.74 9.04
N TYR A 212 17.03 -18.60 8.41
CA TYR A 212 16.01 -17.77 7.74
C TYR A 212 16.08 -17.84 6.21
N ALA A 213 17.06 -18.53 5.63
CA ALA A 213 17.34 -18.53 4.19
C ALA A 213 16.13 -18.93 3.33
N LYS A 214 15.27 -19.84 3.82
CA LYS A 214 14.08 -20.30 3.09
C LYS A 214 12.98 -19.25 2.91
N TYR A 215 13.07 -18.10 3.58
CA TYR A 215 12.09 -17.01 3.47
C TYR A 215 12.51 -15.94 2.48
N THR A 216 13.70 -16.04 1.89
CA THR A 216 14.17 -15.18 0.79
C THR A 216 14.29 -16.03 -0.46
N LEU A 217 13.47 -15.72 -1.49
CA LEU A 217 13.39 -16.51 -2.69
C LEU A 217 13.93 -15.74 -3.92
N ASN A 218 13.43 -16.04 -5.12
CA ASN A 218 14.04 -15.55 -6.37
C ASN A 218 13.48 -14.19 -6.83
N GLU A 219 12.15 -14.01 -6.75
CA GLU A 219 11.46 -12.86 -7.32
C GLU A 219 10.70 -12.11 -6.23
N TYR A 220 11.21 -10.93 -5.87
CA TYR A 220 10.65 -10.05 -4.85
C TYR A 220 9.52 -9.22 -5.46
N ALA A 221 8.30 -9.38 -4.98
CA ALA A 221 7.10 -8.76 -5.54
C ALA A 221 7.18 -7.23 -5.64
N PRO A 222 7.73 -6.48 -4.66
CA PRO A 222 7.87 -5.03 -4.80
C PRO A 222 8.79 -4.60 -5.96
N ASP A 223 9.84 -5.38 -6.32
CA ASP A 223 10.67 -5.12 -7.50
C ASP A 223 9.87 -5.27 -8.79
N LEU A 224 9.07 -6.33 -8.86
CA LEU A 224 8.21 -6.59 -10.03
C LEU A 224 7.15 -5.50 -10.18
N MET A 225 6.51 -5.09 -9.08
CA MET A 225 5.54 -4.01 -9.08
C MET A 225 6.17 -2.69 -9.51
N TYR A 226 7.35 -2.35 -8.99
CA TYR A 226 8.07 -1.14 -9.38
C TYR A 226 8.43 -1.13 -10.87
N LYS A 227 8.87 -2.27 -11.40
CA LYS A 227 9.12 -2.43 -12.84
C LYS A 227 7.86 -2.16 -13.67
N GLU A 228 6.71 -2.68 -13.26
CA GLU A 228 5.45 -2.44 -13.96
C GLU A 228 4.96 -0.98 -13.83
N ILE A 229 5.26 -0.29 -12.73
CA ILE A 229 5.01 1.15 -12.59
C ILE A 229 5.79 1.94 -13.64
N LEU A 230 7.08 1.67 -13.79
CA LEU A 230 7.91 2.35 -14.78
C LEU A 230 7.46 2.04 -16.20
N ASN A 231 7.12 0.78 -16.49
CA ASN A 231 6.57 0.35 -17.79
C ASN A 231 5.24 1.05 -18.09
N PHE A 232 4.32 1.13 -17.12
CA PHE A 232 3.05 1.82 -17.31
C PHE A 232 3.23 3.30 -17.64
N ILE A 233 4.14 3.99 -16.96
CA ILE A 233 4.46 5.40 -17.22
C ILE A 233 5.04 5.57 -18.63
N ASP A 234 5.97 4.71 -19.05
CA ASP A 234 6.54 4.75 -20.40
C ASP A 234 5.48 4.59 -21.49
N LEU A 235 4.52 3.68 -21.27
CA LEU A 235 3.44 3.40 -22.22
C LEU A 235 2.37 4.51 -22.28
N THR A 236 2.21 5.28 -21.19
CA THR A 236 1.11 6.25 -21.06
C THR A 236 1.55 7.71 -21.03
N LYS A 237 2.85 8.00 -21.08
CA LYS A 237 3.44 9.35 -20.93
C LYS A 237 2.85 10.45 -21.82
N ASP A 238 2.29 10.09 -22.97
CA ASP A 238 1.71 11.03 -23.93
C ASP A 238 0.23 11.35 -23.66
N ASN A 239 -0.42 10.61 -22.75
CA ASN A 239 -1.82 10.74 -22.37
C ASN A 239 -1.94 10.96 -20.86
N PRO A 240 -3.01 11.63 -20.39
CA PRO A 240 -3.23 11.76 -18.96
C PRO A 240 -3.49 10.38 -18.33
N PHE A 241 -2.83 10.09 -17.22
CA PHE A 241 -3.00 8.84 -16.50
C PHE A 241 -3.21 9.05 -15.00
N VAL A 242 -3.87 8.06 -14.38
CA VAL A 242 -3.97 7.92 -12.93
C VAL A 242 -3.39 6.57 -12.55
N LEU A 243 -2.33 6.59 -11.75
CA LEU A 243 -1.68 5.41 -11.21
C LEU A 243 -1.91 5.35 -9.70
N PHE A 244 -2.58 4.30 -9.23
CA PHE A 244 -2.60 3.93 -7.83
C PHE A 244 -1.49 2.92 -7.56
N TRP A 245 -0.43 3.36 -6.89
CA TRP A 245 0.61 2.49 -6.35
C TRP A 245 0.21 2.06 -4.94
N THR A 246 -0.55 0.99 -4.84
CA THR A 246 -1.03 0.44 -3.57
C THR A 246 -0.03 -0.59 -3.03
N THR A 247 1.17 -0.11 -2.67
CA THR A 247 2.25 -1.01 -2.22
C THR A 247 1.82 -1.84 -1.01
N PRO A 248 2.29 -3.09 -0.87
CA PRO A 248 2.15 -3.83 0.38
C PRO A 248 3.17 -3.43 1.44
N LEU A 249 4.12 -2.52 1.15
CA LEU A 249 5.14 -2.05 2.09
C LEU A 249 4.58 -0.96 3.03
N PRO A 250 5.00 -0.92 4.30
CA PRO A 250 5.88 -1.84 5.02
C PRO A 250 5.14 -2.92 5.85
N HIS A 251 3.92 -3.33 5.43
CA HIS A 251 3.17 -4.39 6.12
C HIS A 251 4.04 -5.65 6.30
N VAL A 252 3.84 -6.37 7.38
CA VAL A 252 4.52 -7.66 7.62
C VAL A 252 4.09 -8.74 6.59
N PRO A 253 4.94 -9.71 6.24
CA PRO A 253 6.15 -10.15 6.94
C PRO A 253 7.36 -9.25 6.69
N LEU A 254 8.33 -9.33 7.59
CA LEU A 254 9.57 -8.57 7.51
C LEU A 254 10.51 -9.20 6.47
N GLN A 255 10.44 -8.71 5.25
CA GLN A 255 11.25 -9.14 4.12
C GLN A 255 11.68 -7.90 3.31
N ALA A 256 12.98 -7.70 3.16
CA ALA A 256 13.56 -6.58 2.43
C ALA A 256 14.84 -7.00 1.69
N PRO A 257 15.27 -6.24 0.67
CA PRO A 257 16.54 -6.48 0.01
C PRO A 257 17.73 -6.42 0.97
N GLU A 258 18.64 -7.38 0.85
CA GLU A 258 19.79 -7.57 1.74
C GLU A 258 20.65 -6.30 1.91
N LYS A 259 20.82 -5.51 0.84
CA LYS A 259 21.54 -4.22 0.85
C LYS A 259 21.04 -3.32 1.98
N TRP A 260 19.73 -3.14 2.08
CA TRP A 260 19.10 -2.28 3.06
C TRP A 260 19.05 -2.90 4.45
N VAL A 261 18.85 -4.22 4.56
CA VAL A 261 18.92 -4.92 5.85
C VAL A 261 20.31 -4.76 6.46
N LYS A 262 21.39 -4.98 5.69
CA LYS A 262 22.77 -4.77 6.15
C LYS A 262 23.04 -3.33 6.58
N HIS A 263 22.50 -2.36 5.87
CA HIS A 263 22.62 -0.93 6.24
C HIS A 263 22.11 -0.71 7.66
N TYR A 264 20.91 -1.21 7.96
CA TYR A 264 20.30 -1.02 9.28
C TYR A 264 20.86 -1.94 10.36
N VAL A 265 21.33 -3.13 10.04
CA VAL A 265 22.09 -3.96 10.99
C VAL A 265 23.35 -3.24 11.45
N ASN A 266 24.07 -2.57 10.53
CA ASN A 266 25.22 -1.76 10.90
C ASN A 266 24.84 -0.55 11.77
N LYS A 267 23.66 0.03 11.58
CA LYS A 267 23.16 1.19 12.33
C LYS A 267 22.63 0.82 13.71
N PHE A 268 21.91 -0.30 13.84
CA PHE A 268 21.22 -0.69 15.08
C PHE A 268 21.98 -1.72 15.90
N GLY A 269 22.94 -2.44 15.30
CA GLY A 269 23.63 -3.56 15.92
C GLY A 269 22.83 -4.87 15.89
N ASP A 270 23.28 -5.83 16.69
CA ASP A 270 22.57 -7.10 16.84
C ASP A 270 21.28 -6.92 17.66
N GLU A 271 20.27 -7.70 17.34
CA GLU A 271 18.96 -7.61 17.96
C GLU A 271 18.33 -8.98 18.19
N LYS A 272 17.30 -9.01 19.05
CA LYS A 272 16.56 -10.23 19.33
C LYS A 272 15.78 -10.69 18.09
N PRO A 273 16.01 -11.93 17.62
CA PRO A 273 15.28 -12.44 16.46
C PRO A 273 13.80 -12.62 16.71
N TYR A 274 13.00 -12.46 15.65
CA TYR A 274 11.62 -12.86 15.63
C TYR A 274 11.50 -14.29 15.08
N THR A 275 10.85 -15.19 15.85
CA THR A 275 10.78 -16.62 15.51
C THR A 275 9.44 -17.08 14.94
N GLY A 276 8.55 -16.13 14.57
CA GLY A 276 7.23 -16.46 14.02
C GLY A 276 6.17 -16.81 15.09
N ASN A 277 6.34 -16.35 16.33
CA ASN A 277 5.45 -16.67 17.44
C ASN A 277 4.18 -15.80 17.51
N LYS A 278 4.10 -14.74 16.71
CA LYS A 278 2.95 -13.82 16.55
C LYS A 278 2.60 -13.68 15.09
N ASP A 279 2.31 -14.79 14.42
CA ASP A 279 2.02 -14.86 12.98
C ASP A 279 3.18 -14.39 12.08
N TYR A 280 3.02 -14.48 10.77
CA TYR A 280 4.00 -14.12 9.74
C TYR A 280 5.33 -14.90 9.81
N PHE A 281 6.22 -14.64 8.86
CA PHE A 281 7.51 -15.33 8.81
C PHE A 281 8.47 -14.87 9.90
N PRO A 282 9.33 -15.79 10.41
CA PRO A 282 10.47 -15.42 11.24
C PRO A 282 11.40 -14.43 10.53
N CYS A 283 12.06 -13.58 11.32
CA CYS A 283 13.03 -12.61 10.83
C CYS A 283 14.22 -12.53 11.79
N ARG A 284 15.46 -12.59 11.24
CA ARG A 284 16.68 -12.53 12.06
C ARG A 284 16.89 -11.15 12.68
N TYR A 285 16.63 -10.09 11.92
CA TYR A 285 16.84 -8.69 12.30
C TYR A 285 15.54 -7.89 12.10
N PRO A 286 14.55 -8.04 12.99
CA PRO A 286 13.21 -7.49 12.75
C PRO A 286 13.16 -5.97 12.63
N ARG A 287 13.85 -5.22 13.50
CA ARG A 287 13.91 -3.75 13.45
C ARG A 287 14.66 -3.27 12.21
N ALA A 288 15.84 -3.86 11.97
CA ALA A 288 16.64 -3.52 10.79
C ALA A 288 15.89 -3.82 9.50
N THR A 289 15.17 -4.95 9.41
CA THR A 289 14.39 -5.32 8.23
C THR A 289 13.19 -4.40 8.02
N TYR A 290 12.49 -4.01 9.10
CA TYR A 290 11.38 -3.06 8.99
C TYR A 290 11.83 -1.70 8.44
N ALA A 291 12.89 -1.14 9.02
CA ALA A 291 13.49 0.12 8.53
C ALA A 291 13.98 -0.03 7.08
N ALA A 292 14.55 -1.18 6.74
CA ALA A 292 15.00 -1.49 5.38
C ALA A 292 13.85 -1.50 4.37
N MET A 293 12.68 -2.02 4.72
CA MET A 293 11.48 -2.02 3.85
C MET A 293 11.07 -0.60 3.48
N ILE A 294 11.06 0.30 4.45
CA ILE A 294 10.66 1.71 4.25
C ILE A 294 11.69 2.45 3.39
N SER A 295 12.98 2.34 3.72
CA SER A 295 14.02 3.05 2.97
C SER A 295 14.24 2.49 1.57
N TYR A 296 14.08 1.18 1.38
CA TYR A 296 14.05 0.58 0.04
C TYR A 296 12.90 1.14 -0.81
N TRP A 297 11.72 1.29 -0.22
CA TRP A 297 10.60 1.88 -0.93
C TRP A 297 10.80 3.37 -1.22
N ASP A 298 11.39 4.12 -0.29
CA ASP A 298 11.81 5.51 -0.53
C ASP A 298 12.79 5.63 -1.71
N GLU A 299 13.73 4.70 -1.84
CA GLU A 299 14.64 4.62 -3.01
C GLU A 299 13.85 4.44 -4.32
N GLN A 300 12.82 3.59 -4.34
CA GLN A 300 11.94 3.41 -5.50
C GLN A 300 11.13 4.68 -5.82
N ILE A 301 10.63 5.40 -4.82
CA ILE A 301 9.94 6.69 -5.01
C ILE A 301 10.90 7.71 -5.63
N GLY A 302 12.15 7.75 -5.18
CA GLY A 302 13.19 8.57 -5.79
C GLY A 302 13.42 8.24 -7.27
N GLY A 303 13.48 6.95 -7.60
CA GLY A 303 13.58 6.47 -8.97
C GLY A 303 12.38 6.83 -9.83
N LEU A 304 11.16 6.75 -9.29
CA LEU A 304 9.91 7.20 -9.95
C LEU A 304 9.97 8.69 -10.29
N ILE A 305 10.35 9.54 -9.32
CA ILE A 305 10.48 10.99 -9.52
C ILE A 305 11.50 11.30 -10.62
N ASN A 306 12.65 10.63 -10.61
CA ASN A 306 13.67 10.80 -11.63
C ASN A 306 13.13 10.39 -13.01
N LYS A 307 12.39 9.28 -13.11
CA LYS A 307 11.76 8.84 -14.35
C LYS A 307 10.78 9.88 -14.91
N LEU A 308 9.94 10.49 -14.06
CA LEU A 308 9.03 11.54 -14.47
C LEU A 308 9.78 12.78 -14.98
N LYS A 309 10.90 13.15 -14.35
CA LYS A 309 11.77 14.26 -14.77
C LYS A 309 12.46 13.96 -16.11
N GLU A 310 12.99 12.75 -16.29
CA GLU A 310 13.60 12.30 -17.56
C GLU A 310 12.62 12.35 -18.72
N LEU A 311 11.35 12.03 -18.48
CA LEU A 311 10.28 12.09 -19.48
C LEU A 311 9.70 13.50 -19.69
N GLY A 312 10.11 14.49 -18.90
CA GLY A 312 9.61 15.87 -18.98
C GLY A 312 8.14 16.03 -18.57
N ILE A 313 7.61 15.12 -17.75
CA ILE A 313 6.21 15.14 -17.30
C ILE A 313 6.05 15.39 -15.79
N TYR A 314 7.16 15.57 -15.06
CA TYR A 314 7.13 15.79 -13.61
C TYR A 314 6.27 16.99 -13.22
N ASP A 315 6.48 18.15 -13.87
CA ASP A 315 5.75 19.40 -13.57
C ASP A 315 4.25 19.34 -13.90
N ASN A 316 3.83 18.36 -14.69
CA ASN A 316 2.42 18.10 -15.02
C ASN A 316 1.91 16.81 -14.30
N THR A 317 2.51 16.44 -13.19
CA THR A 317 2.14 15.24 -12.42
C THR A 317 1.88 15.61 -10.96
N ILE A 318 0.70 15.26 -10.46
CA ILE A 318 0.35 15.35 -9.04
C ILE A 318 0.75 14.04 -8.39
N ILE A 319 1.64 14.10 -7.38
CA ILE A 319 2.03 12.94 -6.58
C ILE A 319 1.40 13.07 -5.20
N ILE A 320 0.59 12.11 -4.81
CA ILE A 320 -0.06 12.02 -3.50
C ILE A 320 0.55 10.83 -2.76
N PHE A 321 1.08 11.07 -1.56
CA PHE A 321 1.62 10.04 -0.67
C PHE A 321 0.80 9.95 0.60
N THR A 322 0.37 8.73 0.99
CA THR A 322 -0.39 8.48 2.21
C THR A 322 -0.28 7.02 2.65
N SER A 323 -0.85 6.68 3.81
CA SER A 323 -1.00 5.31 4.29
C SER A 323 -2.48 4.92 4.37
N ASP A 324 -2.78 3.63 4.23
CA ASP A 324 -4.16 3.13 4.36
C ASP A 324 -4.61 3.07 5.82
N ASN A 325 -3.69 2.89 6.76
CA ASN A 325 -3.93 2.96 8.22
C ASN A 325 -2.60 3.22 8.96
N GLY A 326 -2.64 3.21 10.28
CA GLY A 326 -1.46 3.38 11.13
C GLY A 326 -0.55 2.15 11.21
N PRO A 327 0.55 2.21 12.00
CA PRO A 327 1.59 1.18 12.02
C PRO A 327 1.10 -0.12 12.64
N THR A 328 1.69 -1.24 12.21
CA THR A 328 1.49 -2.55 12.81
C THR A 328 2.48 -2.83 13.96
N PHE A 329 2.13 -3.77 14.84
CA PHE A 329 3.00 -4.29 15.91
C PHE A 329 3.08 -5.83 15.85
N ASN A 330 2.49 -6.44 14.82
CA ASN A 330 2.51 -7.89 14.56
C ASN A 330 3.78 -8.31 13.82
N GLY A 331 3.97 -9.62 13.67
CA GLY A 331 4.96 -10.20 12.78
C GLY A 331 6.40 -9.82 13.06
N GLY A 332 6.71 -9.35 14.28
CA GLY A 332 8.06 -8.93 14.68
C GLY A 332 8.34 -7.44 14.50
N SER A 333 7.42 -6.65 13.94
CA SER A 333 7.57 -5.18 13.91
C SER A 333 7.59 -4.61 15.33
N ASP A 334 8.32 -3.50 15.52
CA ASP A 334 8.49 -2.84 16.82
C ASP A 334 8.15 -1.36 16.72
N SER A 335 6.83 -1.07 16.70
CA SER A 335 6.32 0.29 16.59
C SER A 335 6.70 1.18 17.79
N PHE A 336 7.02 0.61 18.93
CA PHE A 336 7.51 1.36 20.08
C PHE A 336 8.96 1.81 19.91
N PHE A 337 9.81 0.97 19.34
CA PHE A 337 11.21 1.31 19.05
C PHE A 337 11.33 2.49 18.09
N PHE A 338 10.44 2.55 17.10
CA PHE A 338 10.41 3.60 16.09
C PHE A 338 9.53 4.80 16.46
N ASP A 339 8.85 4.75 17.61
CA ASP A 339 7.85 5.76 17.97
C ASP A 339 6.77 5.98 16.89
N SER A 340 6.44 4.92 16.14
CA SER A 340 5.71 4.94 14.86
C SER A 340 4.40 5.70 14.88
N ALA A 341 3.71 5.75 16.04
CA ALA A 341 2.38 6.36 16.19
C ALA A 341 2.41 7.81 16.70
N LYS A 342 3.55 8.35 17.16
CA LYS A 342 3.60 9.71 17.73
C LYS A 342 3.13 10.77 16.70
N PRO A 343 2.48 11.85 17.14
CA PRO A 343 2.14 12.22 18.52
C PRO A 343 0.90 11.48 19.09
N PHE A 344 0.30 10.62 18.31
CA PHE A 344 -0.88 9.88 18.71
C PHE A 344 -0.50 8.75 19.66
N LYS A 345 -1.45 8.36 20.54
CA LYS A 345 -1.26 7.22 21.44
C LYS A 345 -1.82 5.97 20.77
N SER A 346 -1.02 4.90 20.74
CA SER A 346 -1.47 3.56 20.40
C SER A 346 -1.03 2.62 21.51
N GLU A 347 -1.92 2.27 22.41
CA GLU A 347 -1.61 1.31 23.49
C GLU A 347 -1.95 -0.12 23.10
N TRP A 348 -2.87 -0.33 22.18
CA TRP A 348 -3.37 -1.65 21.83
C TRP A 348 -3.71 -1.78 20.35
N GLY A 349 -2.92 -2.48 19.72
CA GLY A 349 -3.16 -3.42 18.74
C GLY A 349 -3.64 -2.98 17.44
N TRP A 350 -4.07 -3.25 16.60
CA TRP A 350 -4.45 -3.08 15.21
C TRP A 350 -4.17 -1.66 14.72
N GLY A 351 -2.93 -1.34 14.70
CA GLY A 351 -2.23 -0.30 13.96
C GLY A 351 -2.97 0.96 13.55
N CYS A 352 -3.96 1.42 14.27
CA CYS A 352 -4.72 2.58 13.85
C CYS A 352 -4.38 3.82 14.66
N LEU A 353 -3.73 4.76 14.03
CA LEU A 353 -3.56 6.11 14.54
C LEU A 353 -4.89 6.84 14.76
N LEU A 354 -5.93 6.45 14.03
CA LEU A 354 -7.25 7.09 14.10
C LEU A 354 -8.02 6.80 15.40
N TYR A 355 -7.79 5.63 16.01
CA TYR A 355 -8.43 5.30 17.29
C TYR A 355 -7.76 5.92 18.50
N THR A 356 -6.64 6.58 18.30
CA THR A 356 -5.84 7.17 19.36
C THR A 356 -5.74 8.69 19.24
N SER A 357 -6.50 9.30 18.33
CA SER A 357 -6.72 10.73 18.32
C SER A 357 -7.68 11.12 19.45
N ASP A 358 -7.57 12.34 19.96
CA ASP A 358 -8.39 12.87 21.05
C ASP A 358 -9.91 12.76 20.84
N ALA A 359 -10.36 12.55 19.61
CA ALA A 359 -11.76 12.31 19.27
C ALA A 359 -12.31 10.95 19.73
N ALA A 360 -11.47 10.03 20.19
CA ALA A 360 -11.89 8.74 20.76
C ALA A 360 -11.99 8.80 22.29
N ASP A 361 -11.47 9.85 22.91
CA ASP A 361 -11.46 10.07 24.37
C ASP A 361 -12.56 11.04 24.82
N GLU A 362 -13.35 11.62 23.90
CA GLU A 362 -14.58 12.37 24.14
C GLU A 362 -15.82 11.49 23.90
#